data_a90e13fc7c4465a870ef5cbe7c22fc8e
#
_entry.id   a90e13fc7c4465a870ef5cbe7c22fc8e
#
_cell.length_a   1.000
_cell.length_b   1.000
_cell.length_c   1.000
_cell.angle_alpha   90.00
_cell.angle_beta   90.00
_cell.angle_gamma   90.00
#
_symmetry.space_group_name_H-M   'P 1'
#
loop_
_entity.id
_entity.type
_entity.pdbx_description
1 polymer ?
#
loop_
_entity_poly.entity_id
_entity_poly.type
_entity_poly.pdbx_seq_one_letter_code
_entity_poly.pdbx_strand_id
1 'polypeptide(L)'
;MNWKLFYLFILVSHVSCDQRPVAVVKTIDQQGLKKVREPLDHKVKVINFWATWCAPCVEELPYFEEIGYQYRDEVEVHLISLDDAKNIDSAVQPFLDKNQIKSNVLLLDDPYAAEWIPIIDSHWDGAIPVTLIVSKDKKQFYNKALTRSQLEDAINTFL
;
A
#
# COMPACT_ATOMS: atom_id res chain seq x y z
N MET A 1 41.43 -44.58 20.50
CA MET A 1 41.66 -43.22 19.91
C MET A 1 40.37 -42.76 19.32
N ASN A 2 39.57 -42.03 20.11
CA ASN A 2 38.17 -41.68 19.82
C ASN A 2 38.10 -40.35 19.10
N TRP A 3 37.81 -40.36 17.80
CA TRP A 3 37.59 -39.18 16.97
C TRP A 3 36.14 -38.77 17.10
N LYS A 4 35.86 -37.77 17.93
CA LYS A 4 34.53 -37.11 17.99
C LYS A 4 34.44 -36.16 16.79
N LEU A 5 33.65 -36.54 15.78
CA LEU A 5 33.20 -35.67 14.70
C LEU A 5 32.24 -34.59 15.27
N PHE A 6 32.75 -33.36 15.38
CA PHE A 6 31.91 -32.19 15.62
C PHE A 6 31.21 -31.83 14.32
N TYR A 7 29.93 -32.16 14.23
CA TYR A 7 29.05 -31.60 13.17
C TYR A 7 28.74 -30.14 13.52
N LEU A 8 29.42 -29.24 12.80
CA LEU A 8 29.10 -27.80 12.83
C LEU A 8 27.80 -27.60 12.04
N PHE A 9 26.69 -27.43 12.73
CA PHE A 9 25.41 -27.03 12.13
C PHE A 9 25.53 -25.55 11.72
N ILE A 10 25.80 -25.28 10.45
CA ILE A 10 25.71 -23.94 9.87
C ILE A 10 24.23 -23.63 9.70
N LEU A 11 23.67 -22.79 10.60
CA LEU A 11 22.36 -22.17 10.44
C LEU A 11 22.46 -21.17 9.27
N VAL A 12 22.07 -21.61 8.08
CA VAL A 12 21.88 -20.72 6.93
C VAL A 12 20.59 -19.94 7.18
N SER A 13 20.73 -18.71 7.64
CA SER A 13 19.62 -17.76 7.71
C SER A 13 19.21 -17.43 6.28
N HIS A 14 18.09 -17.97 5.82
CA HIS A 14 17.48 -17.59 4.56
C HIS A 14 16.92 -16.17 4.71
N VAL A 15 17.68 -15.17 4.30
CA VAL A 15 17.14 -13.83 4.05
C VAL A 15 16.23 -13.98 2.82
N SER A 16 14.93 -14.04 3.06
CA SER A 16 13.94 -14.04 1.99
C SER A 16 13.94 -12.64 1.36
N CYS A 17 14.62 -12.51 0.23
CA CYS A 17 14.57 -11.29 -0.56
C CYS A 17 13.22 -11.22 -1.28
N ASP A 18 12.51 -10.11 -1.13
CA ASP A 18 11.27 -9.85 -1.88
C ASP A 18 11.61 -9.70 -3.37
N GLN A 19 11.26 -10.71 -4.17
CA GLN A 19 11.54 -10.78 -5.61
C GLN A 19 10.41 -10.22 -6.48
N ARG A 20 9.37 -9.60 -5.88
CA ARG A 20 8.31 -8.96 -6.67
C ARG A 20 8.93 -7.86 -7.56
N PRO A 21 8.44 -7.70 -8.80
CA PRO A 21 8.89 -6.60 -9.65
C PRO A 21 8.42 -5.25 -9.08
N VAL A 22 9.13 -4.18 -9.45
CA VAL A 22 8.67 -2.82 -9.16
C VAL A 22 7.33 -2.57 -9.84
N ALA A 23 6.43 -1.87 -9.17
CA ALA A 23 5.12 -1.56 -9.68
C ALA A 23 5.19 -0.70 -10.94
N VAL A 24 4.29 -0.97 -11.88
CA VAL A 24 4.02 -0.10 -13.03
C VAL A 24 2.68 0.59 -12.77
N VAL A 25 2.69 1.92 -12.77
CA VAL A 25 1.50 2.71 -12.50
C VAL A 25 0.45 2.50 -13.60
N LYS A 26 -0.82 2.35 -13.17
CA LYS A 26 -1.97 2.26 -14.08
C LYS A 26 -2.94 3.37 -13.73
N THR A 27 -3.49 4.03 -14.74
CA THR A 27 -4.49 5.08 -14.57
C THR A 27 -5.88 4.49 -14.37
N ILE A 28 -6.63 5.05 -13.43
CA ILE A 28 -8.04 4.73 -13.19
C ILE A 28 -8.86 6.01 -13.11
N ASP A 29 -10.14 5.88 -13.41
CA ASP A 29 -11.19 6.89 -13.20
C ASP A 29 -12.00 6.58 -11.91
N GLN A 30 -13.08 7.33 -11.69
CA GLN A 30 -13.99 7.12 -10.59
C GLN A 30 -14.60 5.69 -10.58
N GLN A 31 -14.85 5.10 -11.75
CA GLN A 31 -15.40 3.73 -11.81
C GLN A 31 -14.35 2.70 -11.37
N GLY A 32 -13.10 2.90 -11.80
CA GLY A 32 -11.96 2.12 -11.33
C GLY A 32 -11.77 2.24 -9.82
N LEU A 33 -11.88 3.45 -9.27
CA LEU A 33 -11.80 3.70 -7.83
C LEU A 33 -12.91 2.97 -7.05
N LYS A 34 -14.16 2.97 -7.55
CA LYS A 34 -15.25 2.20 -6.96
C LYS A 34 -14.94 0.71 -6.87
N LYS A 35 -14.36 0.13 -7.95
CA LYS A 35 -13.95 -1.29 -7.98
C LYS A 35 -12.81 -1.59 -7.00
N VAL A 36 -11.82 -0.69 -6.91
CA VAL A 36 -10.73 -0.85 -5.94
C VAL A 36 -11.27 -0.88 -4.52
N ARG A 37 -12.26 -0.07 -4.20
CA ARG A 37 -12.88 0.01 -2.88
C ARG A 37 -13.74 -1.22 -2.52
N GLU A 38 -14.20 -2.00 -3.50
CA GLU A 38 -14.98 -3.19 -3.23
C GLU A 38 -14.19 -4.19 -2.37
N PRO A 39 -14.80 -4.73 -1.30
CA PRO A 39 -14.11 -5.70 -0.45
C PRO A 39 -13.79 -6.99 -1.22
N LEU A 40 -12.76 -7.68 -0.78
CA LEU A 40 -12.45 -9.04 -1.24
C LEU A 40 -13.03 -10.07 -0.28
N ASP A 41 -13.36 -11.25 -0.79
CA ASP A 41 -13.95 -12.32 0.04
C ASP A 41 -12.99 -12.89 1.08
N HIS A 42 -11.67 -12.83 0.80
CA HIS A 42 -10.65 -13.53 1.58
C HIS A 42 -9.47 -12.67 1.99
N LYS A 43 -9.50 -11.36 1.72
CA LYS A 43 -8.40 -10.46 2.07
C LYS A 43 -8.92 -9.11 2.56
N VAL A 44 -8.11 -8.52 3.44
CA VAL A 44 -8.25 -7.12 3.83
C VAL A 44 -7.59 -6.25 2.75
N LYS A 45 -8.30 -5.25 2.24
CA LYS A 45 -7.69 -4.22 1.41
C LYS A 45 -7.24 -3.03 2.25
N VAL A 46 -6.03 -2.58 1.99
CA VAL A 46 -5.48 -1.34 2.52
C VAL A 46 -5.28 -0.39 1.34
N ILE A 47 -6.03 0.69 1.31
CA ILE A 47 -6.07 1.67 0.23
C ILE A 47 -5.54 2.98 0.78
N ASN A 48 -4.33 3.37 0.36
CA ASN A 48 -3.69 4.62 0.78
C ASN A 48 -3.70 5.63 -0.37
N PHE A 49 -4.10 6.88 -0.09
CA PHE A 49 -4.06 7.99 -1.05
C PHE A 49 -2.85 8.85 -0.75
N TRP A 50 -2.03 9.06 -1.77
CA TRP A 50 -0.74 9.71 -1.67
C TRP A 50 -0.39 10.51 -2.93
N ALA A 51 0.72 11.24 -2.91
CA ALA A 51 1.32 11.84 -4.10
C ALA A 51 2.83 12.00 -3.92
N THR A 52 3.56 12.10 -5.02
CA THR A 52 5.04 12.26 -5.00
C THR A 52 5.49 13.56 -4.33
N TRP A 53 4.67 14.60 -4.36
CA TRP A 53 4.91 15.91 -3.75
C TRP A 53 4.47 16.01 -2.29
N CYS A 54 3.81 14.98 -1.75
CA CYS A 54 3.30 14.95 -0.38
C CYS A 54 4.34 14.32 0.55
N ALA A 55 5.13 15.13 1.25
CA ALA A 55 6.21 14.65 2.11
C ALA A 55 5.75 13.63 3.18
N PRO A 56 4.68 13.87 3.99
CA PRO A 56 4.24 12.90 4.97
C PRO A 56 3.69 11.61 4.34
N CYS A 57 3.15 11.69 3.09
CA CYS A 57 2.74 10.50 2.36
C CYS A 57 3.96 9.63 2.01
N VAL A 58 5.01 10.26 1.48
CA VAL A 58 6.24 9.56 1.06
C VAL A 58 6.93 8.89 2.26
N GLU A 59 6.90 9.52 3.43
CA GLU A 59 7.50 8.98 4.66
C GLU A 59 6.82 7.69 5.14
N GLU A 60 5.52 7.52 4.90
CA GLU A 60 4.79 6.32 5.34
C GLU A 60 4.79 5.17 4.33
N LEU A 61 5.08 5.42 3.03
CA LEU A 61 5.04 4.37 1.98
C LEU A 61 5.84 3.11 2.30
N PRO A 62 7.07 3.19 2.88
CA PRO A 62 7.81 1.99 3.27
C PRO A 62 7.04 1.06 4.22
N TYR A 63 6.19 1.61 5.09
CA TYR A 63 5.41 0.81 6.02
C TYR A 63 4.33 -0.01 5.31
N PHE A 64 3.73 0.55 4.25
CA PHE A 64 2.77 -0.18 3.41
C PHE A 64 3.44 -1.29 2.62
N GLU A 65 4.66 -1.08 2.11
CA GLU A 65 5.45 -2.13 1.45
C GLU A 65 5.81 -3.27 2.40
N GLU A 66 6.29 -2.95 3.61
CA GLU A 66 6.61 -3.95 4.63
C GLU A 66 5.39 -4.78 5.02
N ILE A 67 4.27 -4.11 5.33
CA ILE A 67 3.00 -4.76 5.71
C ILE A 67 2.45 -5.59 4.55
N GLY A 68 2.43 -5.04 3.34
CA GLY A 68 1.98 -5.74 2.14
C GLY A 68 2.80 -6.99 1.83
N TYR A 69 4.09 -7.00 2.18
CA TYR A 69 4.92 -8.20 2.08
C TYR A 69 4.70 -9.18 3.22
N GLN A 70 4.67 -8.69 4.47
CA GLN A 70 4.52 -9.49 5.68
C GLN A 70 3.18 -10.25 5.71
N TYR A 71 2.09 -9.58 5.33
CA TYR A 71 0.72 -10.11 5.36
C TYR A 71 0.16 -10.42 3.97
N ARG A 72 1.02 -10.69 2.98
CA ARG A 72 0.63 -10.86 1.56
C ARG A 72 -0.47 -11.89 1.28
N ASP A 73 -0.64 -12.87 2.17
CA ASP A 73 -1.66 -13.91 2.03
C ASP A 73 -3.04 -13.42 2.52
N GLU A 74 -3.08 -12.41 3.40
CA GLU A 74 -4.26 -11.89 4.09
C GLU A 74 -4.59 -10.44 3.73
N VAL A 75 -3.59 -9.66 3.27
CA VAL A 75 -3.70 -8.23 2.99
C VAL A 75 -3.32 -7.92 1.55
N GLU A 76 -4.08 -7.02 0.93
CA GLU A 76 -3.77 -6.45 -0.38
C GLU A 76 -3.64 -4.93 -0.27
N VAL A 77 -2.45 -4.40 -0.57
CA VAL A 77 -2.15 -2.96 -0.52
C VAL A 77 -2.34 -2.33 -1.89
N HIS A 78 -3.12 -1.25 -1.94
CA HIS A 78 -3.30 -0.38 -3.09
C HIS A 78 -2.85 1.04 -2.74
N LEU A 79 -1.91 1.57 -3.49
CA LEU A 79 -1.41 2.94 -3.38
C LEU A 79 -2.02 3.78 -4.50
N ILE A 80 -2.95 4.67 -4.14
CA ILE A 80 -3.66 5.53 -5.10
C ILE A 80 -2.94 6.87 -5.17
N SER A 81 -2.22 7.11 -6.27
CA SER A 81 -1.58 8.39 -6.52
C SER A 81 -2.60 9.45 -6.97
N LEU A 82 -2.49 10.64 -6.38
CA LEU A 82 -3.20 11.86 -6.78
C LEU A 82 -2.30 12.84 -7.53
N ASP A 83 -1.20 12.35 -8.10
CA ASP A 83 -0.38 13.12 -9.03
C ASP A 83 -1.16 13.37 -10.35
N ASP A 84 -0.77 14.41 -11.06
CA ASP A 84 -1.32 14.69 -12.40
C ASP A 84 -0.87 13.58 -13.38
N ALA A 85 -1.81 13.03 -14.15
CA ALA A 85 -1.55 11.92 -15.08
C ALA A 85 -0.46 12.25 -16.13
N LYS A 86 -0.29 13.53 -16.50
CA LYS A 86 0.80 13.97 -17.39
C LYS A 86 2.19 13.79 -16.80
N ASN A 87 2.30 13.60 -15.48
CA ASN A 87 3.57 13.43 -14.76
C ASN A 87 3.91 11.96 -14.48
N ILE A 88 3.17 10.99 -15.03
CA ILE A 88 3.44 9.57 -14.82
C ILE A 88 4.90 9.24 -15.14
N ASP A 89 5.34 9.52 -16.37
CA ASP A 89 6.68 9.16 -16.86
C ASP A 89 7.79 10.04 -16.29
N SER A 90 7.47 11.27 -15.88
CA SER A 90 8.46 12.25 -15.41
C SER A 90 8.63 12.29 -13.89
N ALA A 91 7.64 11.84 -13.12
CA ALA A 91 7.67 11.89 -11.67
C ALA A 91 7.24 10.58 -11.01
N VAL A 92 6.04 10.05 -11.32
CA VAL A 92 5.48 8.92 -10.57
C VAL A 92 6.28 7.65 -10.80
N GLN A 93 6.46 7.20 -12.05
CA GLN A 93 7.19 5.98 -12.34
C GLN A 93 8.65 6.04 -11.88
N PRO A 94 9.43 7.13 -12.13
CA PRO A 94 10.78 7.26 -11.58
C PRO A 94 10.83 7.23 -10.05
N PHE A 95 9.80 7.74 -9.37
CA PHE A 95 9.69 7.63 -7.92
C PHE A 95 9.52 6.18 -7.47
N LEU A 96 8.62 5.41 -8.13
CA LEU A 96 8.39 3.99 -7.82
C LEU A 96 9.68 3.17 -8.01
N ASP A 97 10.38 3.41 -9.12
CA ASP A 97 11.63 2.72 -9.46
C ASP A 97 12.71 3.01 -8.42
N LYS A 98 12.90 4.27 -8.07
CA LYS A 98 13.90 4.70 -7.07
C LYS A 98 13.63 4.11 -5.69
N ASN A 99 12.37 4.07 -5.28
CA ASN A 99 11.98 3.61 -3.94
C ASN A 99 11.59 2.14 -3.90
N GLN A 100 11.72 1.42 -5.03
CA GLN A 100 11.44 -0.02 -5.14
C GLN A 100 10.04 -0.39 -4.64
N ILE A 101 9.04 0.44 -4.98
CA ILE A 101 7.63 0.20 -4.63
C ILE A 101 7.11 -0.99 -5.43
N LYS A 102 6.52 -1.97 -4.76
CA LYS A 102 6.06 -3.25 -5.34
C LYS A 102 4.58 -3.52 -5.15
N SER A 103 3.93 -2.75 -4.28
CA SER A 103 2.48 -2.79 -4.07
C SER A 103 1.73 -2.35 -5.32
N ASN A 104 0.43 -2.62 -5.41
CA ASN A 104 -0.39 -2.16 -6.53
C ASN A 104 -0.49 -0.63 -6.53
N VAL A 105 0.08 0.01 -7.54
CA VAL A 105 0.02 1.47 -7.70
C VAL A 105 -0.96 1.83 -8.81
N LEU A 106 -1.91 2.69 -8.46
CA LEU A 106 -2.89 3.24 -9.37
C LEU A 106 -2.82 4.77 -9.29
N LEU A 107 -3.01 5.45 -10.42
CA LEU A 107 -3.15 6.89 -10.47
C LEU A 107 -4.61 7.23 -10.77
N LEU A 108 -5.22 8.03 -9.90
CA LEU A 108 -6.59 8.49 -10.09
C LEU A 108 -6.58 9.74 -11.00
N ASP A 109 -6.99 9.54 -12.25
CA ASP A 109 -7.15 10.61 -13.23
C ASP A 109 -8.63 10.96 -13.36
N ASP A 110 -9.12 11.73 -12.38
CA ASP A 110 -10.50 12.19 -12.35
C ASP A 110 -10.58 13.61 -11.76
N PRO A 111 -10.97 14.62 -12.56
CA PRO A 111 -10.99 16.01 -12.13
C PRO A 111 -12.14 16.34 -11.17
N TYR A 112 -13.10 15.43 -11.00
CA TYR A 112 -14.33 15.69 -10.22
C TYR A 112 -14.17 15.23 -8.76
N ALA A 113 -13.20 15.81 -8.04
CA ALA A 113 -12.90 15.46 -6.65
C ALA A 113 -14.13 15.50 -5.73
N ALA A 114 -15.01 16.46 -5.93
CA ALA A 114 -16.27 16.57 -5.16
C ALA A 114 -17.20 15.35 -5.32
N GLU A 115 -17.03 14.57 -6.40
CA GLU A 115 -17.85 13.39 -6.67
C GLU A 115 -17.22 12.11 -6.10
N TRP A 116 -15.88 11.95 -6.21
CA TRP A 116 -15.24 10.71 -5.78
C TRP A 116 -14.74 10.73 -4.32
N ILE A 117 -14.43 11.89 -3.72
CA ILE A 117 -14.03 11.98 -2.32
C ILE A 117 -15.08 11.36 -1.37
N PRO A 118 -16.37 11.70 -1.47
CA PRO A 118 -17.41 11.12 -0.61
C PRO A 118 -17.60 9.60 -0.82
N ILE A 119 -17.18 9.06 -1.97
CA ILE A 119 -17.20 7.62 -2.22
C ILE A 119 -16.26 6.89 -1.27
N ILE A 120 -15.12 7.49 -0.94
CA ILE A 120 -14.13 6.92 -0.03
C ILE A 120 -14.60 7.08 1.41
N ASP A 121 -14.80 8.31 1.83
CA ASP A 121 -15.41 8.62 3.13
C ASP A 121 -16.07 10.01 3.11
N SER A 122 -17.27 10.11 3.69
CA SER A 122 -18.05 11.36 3.71
C SER A 122 -17.42 12.45 4.60
N HIS A 123 -16.46 12.10 5.45
CA HIS A 123 -15.74 13.04 6.32
C HIS A 123 -14.36 13.41 5.77
N TRP A 124 -13.99 12.89 4.62
CA TRP A 124 -12.72 13.25 4.00
C TRP A 124 -12.81 14.64 3.36
N ASP A 125 -11.93 15.52 3.76
CA ASP A 125 -11.79 16.90 3.25
C ASP A 125 -10.90 17.02 2.00
N GLY A 126 -10.36 15.90 1.50
CA GLY A 126 -9.45 15.85 0.36
C GLY A 126 -7.97 15.98 0.71
N ALA A 127 -7.63 16.21 1.98
CA ALA A 127 -6.22 16.23 2.41
C ALA A 127 -5.60 14.83 2.37
N ILE A 128 -4.30 14.74 2.08
CA ILE A 128 -3.51 13.50 2.08
C ILE A 128 -2.30 13.62 3.03
N PRO A 129 -1.84 12.48 3.59
CA PRO A 129 -2.25 11.10 3.32
C PRO A 129 -3.54 10.70 4.03
N VAL A 130 -4.28 9.79 3.42
CA VAL A 130 -5.38 9.09 4.07
C VAL A 130 -5.32 7.60 3.74
N THR A 131 -5.82 6.79 4.67
CA THR A 131 -5.87 5.34 4.49
C THR A 131 -7.27 4.82 4.77
N LEU A 132 -7.81 4.05 3.82
CA LEU A 132 -9.03 3.27 3.98
C LEU A 132 -8.65 1.79 4.11
N ILE A 133 -9.08 1.15 5.19
CA ILE A 133 -8.97 -0.30 5.36
C ILE A 133 -10.37 -0.90 5.23
N VAL A 134 -10.52 -1.90 4.37
CA VAL A 134 -11.81 -2.52 4.09
C VAL A 134 -11.72 -4.03 4.00
N SER A 135 -12.66 -4.71 4.65
CA SER A 135 -12.98 -6.12 4.48
C SER A 135 -14.47 -6.25 4.16
N LYS A 136 -14.95 -7.49 3.99
CA LYS A 136 -16.36 -7.76 3.70
C LYS A 136 -17.31 -7.15 4.75
N ASP A 137 -16.92 -7.19 6.02
CA ASP A 137 -17.80 -6.86 7.16
C ASP A 137 -17.40 -5.56 7.87
N LYS A 138 -16.23 -4.98 7.52
CA LYS A 138 -15.69 -3.84 8.25
C LYS A 138 -15.02 -2.85 7.33
N LYS A 139 -15.19 -1.56 7.64
CA LYS A 139 -14.50 -0.44 7.01
C LYS A 139 -13.97 0.49 8.09
N GLN A 140 -12.75 1.00 7.92
CA GLN A 140 -12.17 2.01 8.80
C GLN A 140 -11.34 3.01 7.98
N PHE A 141 -11.55 4.30 8.24
CA PHE A 141 -10.91 5.41 7.56
C PHE A 141 -9.99 6.18 8.50
N TYR A 142 -8.80 6.50 8.04
CA TYR A 142 -7.79 7.28 8.77
C TYR A 142 -7.43 8.52 7.96
N ASN A 143 -7.81 9.70 8.46
CA ASN A 143 -7.49 10.99 7.85
C ASN A 143 -6.20 11.57 8.48
N LYS A 144 -5.10 10.83 8.36
CA LYS A 144 -3.76 11.22 8.86
C LYS A 144 -2.71 10.24 8.38
N ALA A 145 -1.43 10.66 8.41
CA ALA A 145 -0.31 9.75 8.29
C ALA A 145 -0.32 8.70 9.41
N LEU A 146 0.04 7.46 9.08
CA LEU A 146 0.13 6.34 10.02
C LEU A 146 1.60 5.96 10.22
N THR A 147 1.99 5.76 11.46
CA THR A 147 3.25 5.06 11.76
C THR A 147 3.10 3.57 11.43
N ARG A 148 4.23 2.86 11.30
CA ARG A 148 4.22 1.40 11.07
C ARG A 148 3.38 0.65 12.10
N SER A 149 3.57 0.95 13.39
CA SER A 149 2.80 0.31 14.47
C SER A 149 1.30 0.61 14.36
N GLN A 150 0.92 1.86 14.09
CA GLN A 150 -0.49 2.23 13.93
C GLN A 150 -1.14 1.52 12.74
N LEU A 151 -0.42 1.36 11.63
CA LEU A 151 -0.92 0.64 10.47
C LEU A 151 -1.08 -0.85 10.77
N GLU A 152 -0.10 -1.46 11.44
CA GLU A 152 -0.14 -2.87 11.84
C GLU A 152 -1.28 -3.13 12.84
N ASP A 153 -1.41 -2.30 13.88
CA ASP A 153 -2.51 -2.39 14.86
C ASP A 153 -3.88 -2.26 14.18
N ALA A 154 -4.00 -1.31 13.23
CA ALA A 154 -5.22 -1.12 12.47
C ALA A 154 -5.60 -2.38 11.68
N ILE A 155 -4.65 -2.97 10.94
CA ILE A 155 -4.87 -4.18 10.13
C ILE A 155 -5.22 -5.38 11.00
N ASN A 156 -4.53 -5.57 12.14
CA ASN A 156 -4.81 -6.67 13.08
C ASN A 156 -6.25 -6.66 13.62
N THR A 157 -6.95 -5.54 13.55
CA THR A 157 -8.39 -5.49 13.90
C THR A 157 -9.30 -6.09 12.83
N PHE A 158 -8.77 -6.42 11.66
CA PHE A 158 -9.50 -6.98 10.51
C PHE A 158 -9.15 -8.45 10.25
N LEU A 159 -8.00 -8.91 10.75
CA LEU A 159 -7.55 -10.31 10.69
C LEU A 159 -8.13 -11.12 11.83
#